data_c27bb63d1daf7a1fce13de772c4d613b
#
_entry.id   c27bb63d1daf7a1fce13de772c4d613b
#
_cell.length_a   1.000
_cell.length_b   1.000
_cell.length_c   1.000
_cell.angle_alpha   90.00
_cell.angle_beta   90.00
_cell.angle_gamma   90.00
#
_symmetry.space_group_name_H-M   'P 1'
#
loop_
_entity.id
_entity.type
_entity.pdbx_description
1 polymer ?
#
loop_
_entity_poly.entity_id
_entity_poly.type
_entity_poly.pdbx_seq_one_letter_code
_entity_poly.pdbx_strand_id
1 'polypeptide(L)'
;SGGSESNSFVAANSTSGNTVPFEITASAPTLQGNNVGSSAANLGARGATDLTGTATASLATGFPTGYAAFYALKYEISQQQYVDFLNTLSRRQQDARTATNLAAGTSSVTNRYVMSNSSSLLSRNGIRCDASISAHAPINFYCDADGDGVTEEAEDGRGIACNFLSWADVAAYLDWAGLRPLTELEFEKAGRGERTAVPNSYAWGNGTLTAATAISSAGTTA
;
A
#
# COMPACT_ATOMS: atom_id res chain seq x y z
N SER A 1 -7.18 15.58 4.69
CA SER A 1 -7.97 16.05 5.81
C SER A 1 -7.26 15.57 7.04
N GLY A 2 -7.31 15.88 8.11
CA GLY A 2 -6.65 15.34 9.28
C GLY A 2 -6.27 16.42 10.22
N GLY A 3 -7.08 16.72 11.05
CA GLY A 3 -6.96 17.63 12.14
C GLY A 3 -8.34 18.03 12.57
N SER A 4 -8.52 18.06 13.84
CA SER A 4 -9.68 18.70 14.41
C SER A 4 -9.57 20.21 14.22
N GLU A 5 -10.59 20.93 14.53
CA GLU A 5 -10.57 22.40 14.59
C GLU A 5 -9.44 22.94 15.50
N SER A 6 -8.81 22.10 16.29
CA SER A 6 -7.64 22.44 17.12
C SER A 6 -6.31 22.46 16.37
N ASN A 7 -6.29 22.33 15.05
CA ASN A 7 -5.06 22.30 14.27
C ASN A 7 -4.13 21.13 14.63
N SER A 8 -4.71 19.97 14.80
CA SER A 8 -3.99 18.76 15.21
C SER A 8 -4.60 17.51 14.57
N PHE A 9 -3.88 16.44 14.60
CA PHE A 9 -4.41 15.10 14.37
C PHE A 9 -3.91 14.16 15.47
N VAL A 10 -4.51 13.00 15.55
CA VAL A 10 -4.30 12.10 16.67
C VAL A 10 -3.73 10.78 16.19
N ALA A 11 -2.68 10.34 16.85
CA ALA A 11 -2.11 9.01 16.71
C ALA A 11 -2.23 8.24 18.04
N ALA A 12 -2.22 6.92 17.97
CA ALA A 12 -2.23 6.12 19.18
C ALA A 12 -0.86 6.17 19.86
N ASN A 13 -0.86 6.37 21.17
CA ASN A 13 0.31 6.17 21.99
C ASN A 13 0.45 4.65 22.24
N SER A 14 1.40 4.02 21.59
CA SER A 14 1.55 2.58 21.62
C SER A 14 2.68 2.15 22.56
N THR A 15 2.34 1.97 23.80
CA THR A 15 2.99 0.91 24.58
C THR A 15 2.15 -0.36 24.46
N SER A 16 2.73 -1.54 24.67
CA SER A 16 1.98 -2.79 24.71
C SER A 16 0.78 -2.65 25.66
N GLY A 17 -0.41 -2.58 25.11
CA GLY A 17 -1.63 -2.39 25.87
C GLY A 17 -2.05 -0.95 26.18
N ASN A 18 -1.27 0.07 25.86
CA ASN A 18 -1.66 1.46 26.04
C ASN A 18 -2.13 2.05 24.70
N THR A 19 -3.39 2.39 24.64
CA THR A 19 -4.08 2.93 23.48
C THR A 19 -4.51 4.39 23.68
N VAL A 20 -3.85 5.10 24.59
CA VAL A 20 -4.14 6.51 24.82
C VAL A 20 -3.76 7.30 23.58
N PRO A 21 -4.70 8.03 23.00
CA PRO A 21 -4.45 8.84 21.82
C PRO A 21 -3.40 9.92 22.10
N PHE A 22 -2.54 10.17 21.13
CA PHE A 22 -1.55 11.22 21.15
C PHE A 22 -1.84 12.24 20.05
N GLU A 23 -1.85 13.51 20.41
CA GLU A 23 -2.17 14.60 19.52
C GLU A 23 -0.90 15.17 18.86
N ILE A 24 -0.89 15.23 17.52
CA ILE A 24 0.15 15.87 16.74
C ILE A 24 -0.33 17.25 16.33
N THR A 25 0.17 18.26 17.03
CA THR A 25 -0.21 19.66 16.82
C THR A 25 0.52 20.29 15.63
N ALA A 26 0.17 21.52 15.30
CA ALA A 26 0.85 22.30 14.25
C ALA A 26 2.34 22.57 14.55
N SER A 27 2.72 22.65 15.82
CA SER A 27 4.12 22.70 16.23
C SER A 27 4.68 21.28 16.20
N ALA A 28 5.77 21.05 15.48
CA ALA A 28 6.37 19.73 15.31
C ALA A 28 6.62 19.04 16.66
N PRO A 29 5.90 17.97 17.01
CA PRO A 29 6.10 17.28 18.24
C PRO A 29 7.39 16.47 18.21
N THR A 30 7.97 16.27 19.37
CA THR A 30 9.09 15.36 19.53
C THR A 30 8.54 13.94 19.70
N LEU A 31 8.94 13.04 18.81
CA LEU A 31 8.71 11.62 18.98
C LEU A 31 9.67 11.08 20.03
N GLN A 32 9.17 10.37 21.00
CA GLN A 32 9.98 9.78 22.06
C GLN A 32 9.93 8.26 22.00
N GLY A 33 11.06 7.61 22.23
CA GLY A 33 11.13 6.17 22.35
C GLY A 33 10.23 5.64 23.46
N ASN A 34 9.78 4.42 23.31
CA ASN A 34 8.83 3.77 24.18
C ASN A 34 9.44 3.54 25.58
N ASN A 35 9.17 4.42 26.50
CA ASN A 35 9.44 4.17 27.91
C ASN A 35 8.15 3.65 28.57
N VAL A 36 8.18 2.38 28.95
CA VAL A 36 7.11 1.77 29.73
C VAL A 36 6.91 2.58 31.00
N GLY A 37 5.78 3.28 31.10
CA GLY A 37 5.41 4.04 32.30
C GLY A 37 5.52 5.54 32.20
N SER A 38 5.94 6.14 31.10
CA SER A 38 5.94 7.58 30.96
C SER A 38 4.68 8.14 30.29
N SER A 39 4.37 9.35 30.75
CA SER A 39 3.16 10.11 30.46
C SER A 39 2.78 10.24 28.98
N ALA A 40 1.56 10.67 28.76
CA ALA A 40 0.83 10.86 27.50
C ALA A 40 1.54 11.64 26.37
N ALA A 41 2.77 12.05 26.54
CA ALA A 41 3.53 12.83 25.55
C ALA A 41 4.41 11.97 24.61
N ASN A 42 4.40 10.66 24.76
CA ASN A 42 5.32 9.79 24.06
C ASN A 42 4.60 9.06 22.92
N LEU A 43 4.89 9.43 21.70
CA LEU A 43 4.65 8.57 20.53
C LEU A 43 5.60 7.38 20.67
N GLY A 44 5.09 6.30 21.25
CA GLY A 44 5.85 5.07 21.33
C GLY A 44 6.01 4.45 19.96
N ALA A 45 7.20 4.56 19.37
CA ALA A 45 7.58 3.64 18.32
C ALA A 45 7.60 2.22 18.89
N ARG A 46 6.76 1.37 18.37
CA ARG A 46 6.71 -0.03 18.77
C ARG A 46 7.81 -0.80 18.07
N GLY A 47 8.93 -0.89 18.68
CA GLY A 47 10.06 -1.65 18.17
C GLY A 47 11.25 -1.32 19.05
N ALA A 48 11.73 -2.28 19.78
CA ALA A 48 12.78 -2.10 20.77
C ALA A 48 14.13 -1.65 20.20
N THR A 49 14.25 -1.43 18.92
CA THR A 49 15.52 -1.19 18.25
C THR A 49 15.69 0.21 17.68
N ASP A 50 14.59 0.91 17.34
CA ASP A 50 14.72 2.14 16.57
C ASP A 50 14.71 3.42 17.44
N LEU A 51 14.02 3.41 18.57
CA LEU A 51 14.03 4.47 19.54
C LEU A 51 14.05 3.86 20.96
N THR A 52 15.22 3.51 21.45
CA THR A 52 15.38 2.93 22.80
C THR A 52 15.55 4.00 23.85
N GLY A 53 14.87 3.87 24.98
CA GLY A 53 15.05 4.71 26.15
C GLY A 53 14.52 6.13 25.99
N THR A 54 15.36 7.13 26.25
CA THR A 54 15.04 8.55 26.16
C THR A 54 15.35 9.19 24.81
N ALA A 55 15.65 8.39 23.80
CA ALA A 55 15.92 8.91 22.46
C ALA A 55 14.69 9.66 21.93
N THR A 56 14.90 10.86 21.45
CA THR A 56 13.87 11.72 20.88
C THR A 56 14.17 11.97 19.41
N ALA A 57 13.13 11.96 18.58
CA ALA A 57 13.21 12.38 17.19
C ALA A 57 12.15 13.44 16.93
N SER A 58 12.52 14.48 16.22
CA SER A 58 11.57 15.49 15.77
C SER A 58 10.98 15.05 14.42
N LEU A 59 9.71 15.36 14.19
CA LEU A 59 9.13 15.25 12.86
C LEU A 59 9.88 16.19 11.91
N ALA A 60 10.12 15.72 10.68
CA ALA A 60 10.73 16.55 9.65
C ALA A 60 9.88 17.82 9.41
N THR A 61 10.55 18.94 9.11
CA THR A 61 9.88 20.22 8.88
C THR A 61 8.86 20.19 7.74
N GLY A 62 9.02 19.28 6.78
CA GLY A 62 8.07 19.04 5.69
C GLY A 62 6.92 18.09 6.03
N PHE A 63 6.87 17.53 7.24
CA PHE A 63 5.77 16.67 7.63
C PHE A 63 4.48 17.49 7.77
N PRO A 64 3.35 17.02 7.19
CA PRO A 64 2.10 17.77 7.21
C PRO A 64 1.40 17.68 8.58
N THR A 65 1.92 18.42 9.56
CA THR A 65 1.33 18.51 10.90
C THR A 65 0.02 19.29 10.89
N GLY A 66 -0.83 19.07 11.87
CA GLY A 66 -2.11 19.74 12.03
C GLY A 66 -2.96 19.68 10.75
N TYR A 67 -3.40 20.81 10.26
CA TYR A 67 -4.20 20.92 9.03
C TYR A 67 -3.40 20.86 7.74
N ALA A 68 -2.08 20.86 7.79
CA ALA A 68 -1.28 20.86 6.58
C ALA A 68 -1.69 19.69 5.66
N ALA A 69 -2.10 20.03 4.45
CA ALA A 69 -2.59 19.06 3.49
C ALA A 69 -1.45 18.27 2.88
N PHE A 70 -1.74 17.06 2.48
CA PHE A 70 -0.89 16.25 1.61
C PHE A 70 -1.79 15.46 0.65
N TYR A 71 -1.22 15.02 -0.45
CA TYR A 71 -1.93 14.21 -1.42
C TYR A 71 -1.59 12.75 -1.24
N ALA A 72 -2.61 11.90 -1.27
CA ALA A 72 -2.46 10.46 -1.24
C ALA A 72 -3.35 9.81 -2.30
N LEU A 73 -2.97 8.65 -2.76
CA LEU A 73 -3.88 7.82 -3.56
C LEU A 73 -5.10 7.48 -2.69
N LYS A 74 -6.29 7.65 -3.27
CA LYS A 74 -7.54 7.31 -2.57
C LYS A 74 -7.74 5.80 -2.48
N TYR A 75 -7.26 5.08 -3.47
CA TYR A 75 -7.37 3.63 -3.59
C TYR A 75 -5.98 3.03 -3.75
N GLU A 76 -5.88 1.74 -3.51
CA GLU A 76 -4.70 0.95 -3.80
C GLU A 76 -4.35 1.02 -5.30
N ILE A 77 -3.11 0.71 -5.64
CA ILE A 77 -2.66 0.59 -7.04
C ILE A 77 -3.53 -0.46 -7.73
N SER A 78 -4.24 -0.06 -8.77
CA SER A 78 -5.05 -1.01 -9.55
C SER A 78 -4.17 -1.88 -10.46
N GLN A 79 -4.73 -3.00 -10.91
CA GLN A 79 -4.04 -3.88 -11.85
C GLN A 79 -3.72 -3.17 -13.16
N GLN A 80 -4.63 -2.35 -13.69
CA GLN A 80 -4.36 -1.58 -14.91
C GLN A 80 -3.21 -0.59 -14.71
N GLN A 81 -3.18 0.13 -13.60
CA GLN A 81 -2.08 1.05 -13.31
C GLN A 81 -0.74 0.32 -13.23
N TYR A 82 -0.73 -0.88 -12.67
CA TYR A 82 0.50 -1.68 -12.63
C TYR A 82 0.88 -2.24 -14.00
N VAL A 83 -0.07 -2.62 -14.83
CA VAL A 83 0.14 -2.98 -16.25
C VAL A 83 0.76 -1.81 -17.03
N ASP A 84 0.22 -0.61 -16.86
CA ASP A 84 0.76 0.59 -17.53
C ASP A 84 2.22 0.82 -17.13
N PHE A 85 2.55 0.64 -15.87
CA PHE A 85 3.94 0.69 -15.41
C PHE A 85 4.80 -0.41 -16.04
N LEU A 86 4.38 -1.68 -15.99
CA LEU A 86 5.13 -2.80 -16.57
C LEU A 86 5.42 -2.59 -18.05
N ASN A 87 4.48 -2.03 -18.80
CA ASN A 87 4.62 -1.78 -20.23
C ASN A 87 5.61 -0.67 -20.59
N THR A 88 6.06 0.12 -19.61
CA THR A 88 7.15 1.09 -19.82
C THR A 88 8.54 0.53 -19.54
N LEU A 89 8.63 -0.68 -19.00
CA LEU A 89 9.88 -1.26 -18.53
C LEU A 89 10.63 -2.03 -19.63
N SER A 90 11.95 -2.11 -19.47
CA SER A 90 12.77 -3.01 -20.26
C SER A 90 12.48 -4.47 -19.91
N ARG A 91 12.78 -5.40 -20.82
CA ARG A 91 12.59 -6.84 -20.61
C ARG A 91 13.16 -7.35 -19.28
N ARG A 92 14.35 -6.91 -18.92
CA ARG A 92 15.01 -7.31 -17.67
C ARG A 92 14.23 -6.80 -16.44
N GLN A 93 13.70 -5.59 -16.52
CA GLN A 93 12.91 -5.04 -15.42
C GLN A 93 11.55 -5.72 -15.31
N GLN A 94 10.94 -6.10 -16.43
CA GLN A 94 9.69 -6.88 -16.47
C GLN A 94 9.88 -8.25 -15.81
N ASP A 95 10.96 -8.97 -16.15
CA ASP A 95 11.29 -10.26 -15.55
C ASP A 95 11.51 -10.16 -14.02
N ALA A 96 12.13 -9.09 -13.57
CA ALA A 96 12.38 -8.88 -12.14
C ALA A 96 11.12 -8.56 -11.31
N ARG A 97 9.97 -8.26 -11.96
CA ARG A 97 8.73 -7.83 -11.31
C ARG A 97 7.56 -8.78 -11.52
N THR A 98 7.81 -9.92 -12.08
CA THR A 98 6.82 -10.96 -12.31
C THR A 98 7.29 -12.28 -11.72
N ALA A 99 6.35 -13.13 -11.31
CA ALA A 99 6.68 -14.47 -10.84
C ALA A 99 6.93 -15.46 -11.99
N THR A 100 6.39 -15.17 -13.18
CA THR A 100 6.65 -15.93 -14.38
C THR A 100 8.05 -15.59 -14.90
N ASN A 101 8.83 -16.59 -15.25
CA ASN A 101 10.15 -16.38 -15.86
C ASN A 101 10.00 -15.75 -17.25
N LEU A 102 10.38 -14.52 -17.35
CA LEU A 102 10.37 -13.72 -18.58
C LEU A 102 11.78 -13.27 -18.99
N ALA A 103 12.83 -13.94 -18.53
CA ALA A 103 14.20 -13.60 -18.86
C ALA A 103 14.45 -13.57 -20.37
N ALA A 104 15.44 -12.81 -20.80
CA ALA A 104 15.83 -12.76 -22.21
C ALA A 104 16.17 -14.16 -22.73
N GLY A 105 15.66 -14.50 -23.91
CA GLY A 105 15.72 -15.83 -24.48
C GLY A 105 14.43 -16.64 -24.34
N THR A 106 13.55 -16.29 -23.40
CA THR A 106 12.23 -16.91 -23.27
C THR A 106 11.30 -16.38 -24.37
N SER A 107 10.80 -17.29 -25.20
CA SER A 107 9.89 -16.95 -26.32
C SER A 107 8.49 -17.54 -26.17
N SER A 108 8.27 -18.33 -25.12
CA SER A 108 6.93 -18.84 -24.76
C SER A 108 6.79 -18.99 -23.27
N VAL A 109 5.58 -18.83 -22.76
CA VAL A 109 5.22 -18.99 -21.35
C VAL A 109 4.02 -19.91 -21.22
N THR A 110 4.12 -20.88 -20.31
CA THR A 110 3.05 -21.84 -20.05
C THR A 110 1.94 -21.21 -19.23
N ASN A 111 2.33 -20.45 -18.20
CA ASN A 111 1.42 -19.75 -17.32
C ASN A 111 1.40 -18.27 -17.69
N ARG A 112 0.23 -17.76 -18.00
CA ARG A 112 0.08 -16.39 -18.51
C ARG A 112 -0.32 -15.38 -17.45
N TYR A 113 -0.85 -15.81 -16.29
CA TYR A 113 -1.04 -14.93 -15.12
C TYR A 113 0.31 -14.68 -14.46
N VAL A 114 0.95 -13.59 -14.90
CA VAL A 114 2.39 -13.40 -14.71
C VAL A 114 2.79 -13.07 -13.29
N MET A 115 1.90 -12.47 -12.51
CA MET A 115 2.17 -12.09 -11.12
C MET A 115 2.15 -13.29 -10.17
N SER A 116 1.39 -14.31 -10.49
CA SER A 116 1.25 -15.53 -9.68
C SER A 116 1.95 -16.75 -10.28
N ASN A 117 2.45 -16.64 -11.50
CA ASN A 117 2.96 -17.76 -12.31
C ASN A 117 1.95 -18.92 -12.40
N SER A 118 0.69 -18.60 -12.64
CA SER A 118 -0.41 -19.57 -12.64
C SER A 118 -1.08 -19.66 -14.01
N SER A 119 -1.56 -20.84 -14.34
CA SER A 119 -2.42 -21.09 -15.50
C SER A 119 -3.90 -20.77 -15.26
N SER A 120 -4.25 -20.43 -14.01
CA SER A 120 -5.59 -20.04 -13.60
C SER A 120 -5.55 -18.81 -12.73
N LEU A 121 -6.64 -18.06 -12.70
CA LEU A 121 -6.77 -16.87 -11.87
C LEU A 121 -6.54 -17.20 -10.39
N LEU A 122 -5.59 -16.52 -9.76
CA LEU A 122 -5.35 -16.61 -8.32
C LEU A 122 -5.52 -15.25 -7.65
N SER A 123 -6.23 -15.25 -6.53
CA SER A 123 -6.44 -14.06 -5.70
C SER A 123 -6.88 -12.84 -6.50
N ARG A 124 -7.68 -13.04 -7.54
CA ARG A 124 -8.22 -12.01 -8.43
C ARG A 124 -7.17 -11.21 -9.22
N ASN A 125 -5.92 -11.67 -9.32
CA ASN A 125 -4.93 -11.02 -10.16
C ASN A 125 -5.02 -11.53 -11.60
N GLY A 126 -5.52 -10.70 -12.49
CA GLY A 126 -5.76 -10.99 -13.90
C GLY A 126 -4.67 -10.45 -14.84
N ILE A 127 -3.50 -10.03 -14.33
CA ILE A 127 -2.42 -9.53 -15.21
C ILE A 127 -1.82 -10.68 -16.01
N ARG A 128 -1.89 -10.57 -17.33
CA ARG A 128 -1.46 -11.57 -18.29
C ARG A 128 -0.51 -11.00 -19.34
N CYS A 129 0.09 -11.89 -20.11
CA CYS A 129 0.76 -11.63 -21.37
C CYS A 129 0.44 -12.77 -22.34
N ASP A 130 0.81 -12.63 -23.60
CA ASP A 130 0.65 -13.68 -24.59
C ASP A 130 1.48 -14.92 -24.27
N ALA A 131 0.99 -16.09 -24.67
CA ALA A 131 1.75 -17.33 -24.53
C ALA A 131 2.99 -17.38 -25.44
N SER A 132 2.96 -16.70 -26.57
CA SER A 132 4.09 -16.51 -27.46
C SER A 132 4.57 -15.07 -27.37
N ILE A 133 5.80 -14.88 -26.92
CA ILE A 133 6.39 -13.57 -26.63
C ILE A 133 7.70 -13.39 -27.39
N SER A 134 8.13 -12.15 -27.56
CA SER A 134 9.45 -11.87 -28.11
C SER A 134 10.53 -12.42 -27.18
N ALA A 135 11.57 -13.06 -27.71
CA ALA A 135 12.68 -13.56 -26.93
C ALA A 135 13.54 -12.43 -26.28
N HIS A 136 13.51 -11.22 -26.82
CA HIS A 136 14.40 -10.16 -26.39
C HIS A 136 13.74 -8.79 -26.16
N ALA A 137 12.67 -8.48 -26.89
CA ALA A 137 11.97 -7.21 -26.75
C ALA A 137 11.13 -7.18 -25.47
N PRO A 138 10.77 -6.00 -24.96
CA PRO A 138 9.75 -5.87 -23.91
C PRO A 138 8.46 -6.59 -24.29
N ILE A 139 7.78 -7.10 -23.30
CA ILE A 139 6.50 -7.82 -23.43
C ILE A 139 5.37 -6.83 -23.21
N ASN A 140 4.28 -7.04 -23.90
CA ASN A 140 3.03 -6.33 -23.63
C ASN A 140 2.21 -7.11 -22.62
N PHE A 141 1.84 -6.46 -21.52
CA PHE A 141 0.96 -6.98 -20.49
C PHE A 141 -0.41 -6.34 -20.62
N TYR A 142 -1.42 -7.04 -20.15
CA TYR A 142 -2.80 -6.60 -20.13
C TYR A 142 -3.55 -7.24 -18.96
N CYS A 143 -4.70 -6.67 -18.59
CA CYS A 143 -5.65 -7.31 -17.69
C CYS A 143 -6.59 -8.21 -18.53
N ASP A 144 -6.82 -9.42 -18.03
CA ASP A 144 -7.73 -10.40 -18.64
C ASP A 144 -8.05 -11.41 -17.53
N ALA A 145 -8.90 -11.01 -16.59
CA ALA A 145 -9.16 -11.79 -15.37
C ALA A 145 -10.07 -12.99 -15.66
N ASP A 146 -10.97 -12.91 -16.60
CA ASP A 146 -11.84 -14.01 -16.99
C ASP A 146 -11.14 -15.00 -17.94
N GLY A 147 -10.05 -14.58 -18.59
CA GLY A 147 -9.18 -15.46 -19.37
C GLY A 147 -9.66 -15.77 -20.77
N ASP A 148 -10.56 -15.00 -21.30
CA ASP A 148 -11.13 -15.23 -22.63
C ASP A 148 -10.24 -14.70 -23.78
N GLY A 149 -9.25 -13.85 -23.45
CA GLY A 149 -8.27 -13.28 -24.38
C GLY A 149 -8.74 -12.01 -25.08
N VAL A 150 -9.92 -11.52 -24.77
CA VAL A 150 -10.38 -10.17 -25.13
C VAL A 150 -9.88 -9.22 -24.04
N THR A 151 -9.46 -8.04 -24.39
CA THR A 151 -8.91 -7.06 -23.42
C THR A 151 -9.74 -5.79 -23.45
N GLU A 152 -9.64 -5.00 -22.37
CA GLU A 152 -10.32 -3.71 -22.21
C GLU A 152 -11.84 -3.79 -21.96
N GLU A 153 -12.30 -4.92 -21.45
CA GLU A 153 -13.68 -5.09 -21.04
C GLU A 153 -13.89 -5.05 -19.53
N ALA A 154 -15.15 -5.12 -19.10
CA ALA A 154 -15.50 -4.91 -17.68
C ALA A 154 -15.00 -6.06 -16.79
N GLU A 155 -14.95 -7.27 -17.34
CA GLU A 155 -14.60 -8.52 -16.69
C GLU A 155 -13.09 -8.71 -16.51
N ASP A 156 -12.27 -7.87 -17.11
CA ASP A 156 -10.80 -7.93 -17.06
C ASP A 156 -10.17 -7.67 -15.69
N GLY A 157 -10.94 -7.15 -14.75
CA GLY A 157 -10.43 -6.86 -13.41
C GLY A 157 -9.50 -5.65 -13.32
N ARG A 158 -9.53 -4.77 -14.29
CA ARG A 158 -8.63 -3.59 -14.43
C ARG A 158 -8.62 -2.68 -13.21
N GLY A 159 -9.78 -2.48 -12.58
CA GLY A 159 -9.96 -1.65 -11.39
C GLY A 159 -9.68 -2.35 -10.05
N ILE A 160 -9.39 -3.65 -10.07
CA ILE A 160 -9.11 -4.41 -8.86
C ILE A 160 -7.72 -4.04 -8.33
N ALA A 161 -7.58 -3.97 -7.00
CA ALA A 161 -6.29 -3.72 -6.36
C ALA A 161 -5.26 -4.77 -6.78
N CYS A 162 -4.06 -4.31 -7.16
CA CYS A 162 -2.97 -5.19 -7.57
C CYS A 162 -2.31 -5.83 -6.36
N ASN A 163 -2.26 -7.13 -6.33
CA ASN A 163 -1.56 -7.92 -5.33
C ASN A 163 -0.30 -8.60 -5.94
N PHE A 164 0.35 -9.47 -5.16
CA PHE A 164 1.64 -10.09 -5.50
C PHE A 164 2.78 -9.09 -5.71
N LEU A 165 2.66 -7.90 -5.14
CA LEU A 165 3.70 -6.87 -5.18
C LEU A 165 4.64 -7.03 -3.99
N SER A 166 5.94 -7.04 -4.24
CA SER A 166 6.95 -6.85 -3.21
C SER A 166 7.08 -5.38 -2.85
N TRP A 167 7.74 -5.08 -1.72
CA TRP A 167 8.08 -3.69 -1.39
C TRP A 167 8.90 -3.01 -2.48
N ALA A 168 9.81 -3.74 -3.12
CA ALA A 168 10.61 -3.21 -4.22
C ALA A 168 9.77 -2.86 -5.46
N ASP A 169 8.71 -3.63 -5.72
CA ASP A 169 7.77 -3.36 -6.80
C ASP A 169 6.95 -2.11 -6.53
N VAL A 170 6.42 -2.00 -5.32
CA VAL A 170 5.65 -0.81 -4.90
C VAL A 170 6.54 0.44 -4.93
N ALA A 171 7.75 0.38 -4.40
CA ALA A 171 8.68 1.51 -4.41
C ALA A 171 9.03 1.96 -5.84
N ALA A 172 9.27 1.01 -6.75
CA ALA A 172 9.58 1.32 -8.14
C ALA A 172 8.37 1.89 -8.89
N TYR A 173 7.17 1.37 -8.63
CA TYR A 173 5.94 1.94 -9.19
C TYR A 173 5.72 3.38 -8.72
N LEU A 174 5.88 3.63 -7.41
CA LEU A 174 5.68 4.96 -6.85
C LEU A 174 6.69 5.97 -7.40
N ASP A 175 7.96 5.58 -7.54
CA ASP A 175 9.00 6.41 -8.18
C ASP A 175 8.64 6.74 -9.63
N TRP A 176 8.22 5.75 -10.41
CA TRP A 176 7.73 5.94 -11.78
C TRP A 176 6.52 6.87 -11.85
N ALA A 177 5.59 6.76 -10.91
CA ALA A 177 4.38 7.58 -10.84
C ALA A 177 4.63 8.99 -10.25
N GLY A 178 5.87 9.33 -9.87
CA GLY A 178 6.20 10.60 -9.21
C GLY A 178 5.66 10.69 -7.78
N LEU A 179 5.48 9.57 -7.12
CA LEU A 179 4.97 9.44 -5.77
C LEU A 179 6.04 8.86 -4.83
N ARG A 180 5.73 8.81 -3.56
CA ARG A 180 6.51 8.13 -2.54
C ARG A 180 5.60 7.31 -1.61
N PRO A 181 6.13 6.32 -0.90
CA PRO A 181 5.38 5.65 0.16
C PRO A 181 4.91 6.65 1.23
N LEU A 182 3.72 6.40 1.77
CA LEU A 182 3.24 7.09 2.96
C LEU A 182 4.08 6.66 4.16
N THR A 183 4.34 7.60 5.05
CA THR A 183 4.80 7.27 6.40
C THR A 183 3.63 6.73 7.23
N GLU A 184 3.93 6.01 8.30
CA GLU A 184 2.91 5.52 9.23
C GLU A 184 2.01 6.63 9.76
N LEU A 185 2.61 7.76 10.13
CA LEU A 185 1.85 8.91 10.63
C LEU A 185 0.98 9.58 9.56
N GLU A 186 1.43 9.64 8.31
CA GLU A 186 0.61 10.11 7.19
C GLU A 186 -0.56 9.16 6.92
N PHE A 187 -0.32 7.85 7.00
CA PHE A 187 -1.37 6.85 6.87
C PHE A 187 -2.41 6.97 7.99
N GLU A 188 -1.98 7.11 9.26
CA GLU A 188 -2.85 7.36 10.39
C GLU A 188 -3.67 8.65 10.19
N LYS A 189 -3.04 9.72 9.76
CA LYS A 189 -3.71 10.99 9.46
C LYS A 189 -4.76 10.83 8.36
N ALA A 190 -4.46 10.13 7.29
CA ALA A 190 -5.38 9.87 6.20
C ALA A 190 -6.55 8.97 6.63
N GLY A 191 -6.28 7.93 7.41
CA GLY A 191 -7.27 6.94 7.82
C GLY A 191 -8.20 7.41 8.93
N ARG A 192 -7.71 8.15 9.90
CA ARG A 192 -8.50 8.58 11.05
C ARG A 192 -9.16 9.94 10.88
N GLY A 193 -8.57 10.83 10.09
CA GLY A 193 -9.15 12.14 9.80
C GLY A 193 -9.30 13.03 11.02
N GLU A 194 -10.36 13.83 11.02
CA GLU A 194 -10.64 14.89 12.01
C GLU A 194 -11.39 14.41 13.26
N ARG A 195 -11.60 13.12 13.41
CA ARG A 195 -12.42 12.59 14.49
C ARG A 195 -11.76 12.76 15.84
N THR A 196 -12.57 13.04 16.86
CA THR A 196 -12.12 12.94 18.24
C THR A 196 -11.53 11.56 18.49
N ALA A 197 -10.36 11.53 19.11
CA ALA A 197 -9.69 10.30 19.44
C ALA A 197 -10.53 9.41 20.34
N VAL A 198 -10.78 8.20 19.90
CA VAL A 198 -11.47 7.17 20.69
C VAL A 198 -10.45 6.06 20.97
N PRO A 199 -10.14 5.78 22.24
CA PRO A 199 -9.26 4.69 22.58
C PRO A 199 -9.70 3.36 21.97
N ASN A 200 -8.78 2.57 21.48
CA ASN A 200 -9.03 1.27 20.83
C ASN A 200 -9.92 1.34 19.57
N SER A 201 -10.10 2.50 18.95
CA SER A 201 -10.90 2.58 17.73
C SER A 201 -10.09 2.18 16.50
N TYR A 202 -10.73 1.46 15.61
CA TYR A 202 -10.27 1.25 14.24
C TYR A 202 -10.58 2.46 13.35
N ALA A 203 -10.10 2.46 12.12
CA ALA A 203 -10.30 3.56 11.17
C ALA A 203 -11.77 3.90 10.89
N TRP A 204 -12.69 2.97 11.10
CA TRP A 204 -14.13 3.22 10.98
C TRP A 204 -14.78 3.83 12.22
N GLY A 205 -14.01 4.13 13.27
CA GLY A 205 -14.43 4.97 14.39
C GLY A 205 -15.05 4.24 15.60
N ASN A 206 -14.90 2.92 15.70
CA ASN A 206 -15.26 2.18 16.91
C ASN A 206 -14.30 1.02 17.16
N GLY A 207 -14.37 0.42 18.34
CA GLY A 207 -13.49 -0.70 18.75
C GLY A 207 -13.97 -2.09 18.36
N THR A 208 -15.05 -2.21 17.60
CA THR A 208 -15.59 -3.50 17.20
C THR A 208 -15.01 -3.94 15.87
N LEU A 209 -14.34 -5.09 15.87
CA LEU A 209 -13.83 -5.71 14.64
C LEU A 209 -14.90 -6.62 14.07
N THR A 210 -15.42 -6.27 12.89
CA THR A 210 -16.19 -7.19 12.08
C THR A 210 -15.28 -7.73 10.98
N ALA A 211 -14.75 -8.91 11.18
CA ALA A 211 -13.89 -9.55 10.20
C ALA A 211 -14.70 -9.97 8.97
N ALA A 212 -14.19 -9.70 7.78
CA ALA A 212 -14.70 -10.32 6.58
C ALA A 212 -14.38 -11.83 6.62
N THR A 213 -15.41 -12.66 6.55
CA THR A 213 -15.25 -14.14 6.61
C THR A 213 -15.10 -14.75 5.22
N ALA A 214 -15.60 -14.09 4.20
CA ALA A 214 -15.49 -14.51 2.81
C ALA A 214 -15.64 -13.31 1.87
N ILE A 215 -15.12 -13.44 0.68
CA ILE A 215 -15.41 -12.57 -0.45
C ILE A 215 -16.27 -13.39 -1.41
N SER A 216 -17.49 -12.96 -1.69
CA SER A 216 -18.31 -13.60 -2.71
C SER A 216 -17.67 -13.36 -4.07
N SER A 217 -17.78 -14.32 -4.96
CA SER A 217 -17.19 -14.24 -6.31
C SER A 217 -15.68 -13.97 -6.31
N ALA A 218 -14.95 -14.50 -5.32
CA ALA A 218 -13.48 -14.40 -5.30
C ALA A 218 -12.91 -15.02 -6.60
N GLY A 219 -12.16 -14.23 -7.36
CA GLY A 219 -11.67 -14.66 -8.68
C GLY A 219 -12.50 -14.14 -9.86
N THR A 220 -13.57 -13.44 -9.62
CA THR A 220 -14.32 -12.73 -10.65
C THR A 220 -14.14 -11.21 -10.49
N THR A 221 -14.57 -10.46 -11.47
CA THR A 221 -14.48 -9.00 -11.53
C THR A 221 -15.66 -8.29 -10.85
N ALA A 222 -16.66 -9.04 -10.44
CA ALA A 222 -17.86 -8.51 -9.79
C ALA A 222 -17.67 -8.24 -8.29
#